data_4f9091946ff0125a588c8ff0c6ad90b5
#
_entry.id   4f9091946ff0125a588c8ff0c6ad90b5
#
_cell.length_a   1.000
_cell.length_b   1.000
_cell.length_c   1.000
_cell.angle_alpha   90.00
_cell.angle_beta   90.00
_cell.angle_gamma   90.00
#
_symmetry.space_group_name_H-M   'P 1'
#
loop_
_entity.id
_entity.type
_entity.pdbx_description
1 polymer ?
#
loop_
_entity_poly.entity_id
_entity_poly.type
_entity_poly.pdbx_seq_one_letter_code
_entity_poly.pdbx_strand_id
1 'polypeptide(L)'
;VPLSYFLQSVEKGEGALMAKDLLYQYVLALGDDALILGQRLSQWAYKGPFLEEDIALSNISLDMFGRANLLLEYAASIKGNNATADELAFKRNEREFSNHILCEQPNGNFADTMVRQFFLDAFYKLFLQKLTNSKDEQLSGIAQKSIKETTYHLRHSSKWIIRLGDGTAESHAKVQSAIDNLWMFTNELFEINEIDKGMVKEKIGVDCSSIKAEWDNIIDDVLAEATLRRPENTHMTSGGREGIHTEHLGHLLSDMQYLQRAYPGAKW
;
A
#
# COMPACT_ATOMS: atom_id res chain seq x y z
N VAL A 1 -23.70 -12.83 -42.61
CA VAL A 1 -22.94 -11.86 -41.76
C VAL A 1 -21.50 -11.97 -42.21
N PRO A 2 -20.83 -10.87 -42.63
CA PRO A 2 -19.47 -10.94 -43.09
C PRO A 2 -18.51 -11.41 -42.00
N LEU A 3 -17.54 -12.26 -42.36
CA LEU A 3 -16.49 -12.83 -41.46
C LEU A 3 -15.71 -11.72 -40.71
N SER A 4 -15.58 -10.55 -41.35
CA SER A 4 -14.96 -9.35 -40.75
C SER A 4 -15.71 -8.80 -39.53
N TYR A 5 -17.02 -8.94 -39.49
CA TYR A 5 -17.83 -8.51 -38.33
C TYR A 5 -17.68 -9.46 -37.14
N PHE A 6 -17.48 -10.75 -37.41
CA PHE A 6 -17.23 -11.77 -36.39
C PHE A 6 -15.84 -11.62 -35.81
N LEU A 7 -14.81 -11.40 -36.62
CA LEU A 7 -13.43 -11.17 -36.16
C LEU A 7 -13.33 -9.89 -35.31
N GLN A 8 -13.95 -8.79 -35.73
CA GLN A 8 -13.98 -7.54 -34.93
C GLN A 8 -14.76 -7.69 -33.61
N SER A 9 -15.77 -8.55 -33.53
CA SER A 9 -16.50 -8.80 -32.28
C SER A 9 -15.69 -9.68 -31.30
N VAL A 10 -14.90 -10.64 -31.83
CA VAL A 10 -14.00 -11.47 -31.03
C VAL A 10 -12.83 -10.64 -30.49
N GLU A 11 -12.16 -9.84 -31.32
CA GLU A 11 -11.09 -8.94 -30.88
C GLU A 11 -11.56 -7.91 -29.83
N LYS A 12 -12.77 -7.37 -29.99
CA LYS A 12 -13.38 -6.48 -28.98
C LYS A 12 -13.70 -7.22 -27.67
N GLY A 13 -14.14 -8.45 -27.75
CA GLY A 13 -14.43 -9.30 -26.59
C GLY A 13 -13.17 -9.66 -25.81
N GLU A 14 -12.12 -10.05 -26.50
CA GLU A 14 -10.81 -10.36 -25.91
C GLU A 14 -10.15 -9.11 -25.29
N GLY A 15 -10.21 -7.96 -25.98
CA GLY A 15 -9.73 -6.69 -25.45
C GLY A 15 -10.46 -6.22 -24.19
N ALA A 16 -11.79 -6.40 -24.14
CA ALA A 16 -12.59 -6.06 -22.98
C ALA A 16 -12.31 -6.98 -21.78
N LEU A 17 -12.09 -8.28 -22.03
CA LEU A 17 -11.73 -9.25 -21.00
C LEU A 17 -10.34 -8.95 -20.41
N MET A 18 -9.39 -8.63 -21.26
CA MET A 18 -8.03 -8.24 -20.86
C MET A 18 -8.05 -6.94 -20.04
N ALA A 19 -8.80 -5.94 -20.44
CA ALA A 19 -8.92 -4.68 -19.69
C ALA A 19 -9.57 -4.89 -18.31
N LYS A 20 -10.57 -5.77 -18.22
CA LYS A 20 -11.19 -6.15 -16.95
C LYS A 20 -10.23 -6.87 -16.01
N ASP A 21 -9.38 -7.75 -16.55
CA ASP A 21 -8.39 -8.46 -15.77
C ASP A 21 -7.30 -7.52 -15.24
N LEU A 22 -6.81 -6.59 -16.06
CA LEU A 22 -5.86 -5.56 -15.63
C LEU A 22 -6.44 -4.67 -14.53
N LEU A 23 -7.70 -4.25 -14.65
CA LEU A 23 -8.37 -3.46 -13.62
C LEU A 23 -8.49 -4.25 -12.31
N TYR A 24 -8.87 -5.53 -12.39
CA TYR A 24 -8.96 -6.40 -11.23
C TYR A 24 -7.61 -6.48 -10.50
N GLN A 25 -6.53 -6.76 -11.22
CA GLN A 25 -5.19 -6.88 -10.64
C GLN A 25 -4.71 -5.56 -10.03
N TYR A 26 -4.96 -4.43 -10.69
CA TYR A 26 -4.62 -3.10 -10.21
C TYR A 26 -5.33 -2.76 -8.89
N VAL A 27 -6.64 -2.96 -8.84
CA VAL A 27 -7.45 -2.69 -7.64
C VAL A 27 -7.06 -3.63 -6.50
N LEU A 28 -6.79 -4.91 -6.82
CA LEU A 28 -6.37 -5.91 -5.83
C LEU A 28 -5.04 -5.51 -5.19
N ALA A 29 -4.06 -5.09 -5.98
CA ALA A 29 -2.76 -4.68 -5.48
C ALA A 29 -2.84 -3.46 -4.55
N LEU A 30 -3.70 -2.48 -4.86
CA LEU A 30 -3.96 -1.34 -3.96
C LEU A 30 -4.65 -1.79 -2.66
N GLY A 31 -5.55 -2.77 -2.75
CA GLY A 31 -6.20 -3.39 -1.59
C GLY A 31 -5.21 -4.13 -0.69
N ASP A 32 -4.25 -4.83 -1.30
CA ASP A 32 -3.21 -5.58 -0.59
C ASP A 32 -2.29 -4.65 0.20
N ASP A 33 -1.85 -3.54 -0.40
CA ASP A 33 -1.04 -2.54 0.31
C ASP A 33 -1.75 -2.05 1.58
N ALA A 34 -3.04 -1.69 1.46
CA ALA A 34 -3.81 -1.19 2.59
C ALA A 34 -4.05 -2.27 3.66
N LEU A 35 -4.37 -3.50 3.24
CA LEU A 35 -4.62 -4.62 4.14
C LEU A 35 -3.37 -4.98 4.95
N ILE A 36 -2.24 -5.17 4.27
CA ILE A 36 -0.99 -5.59 4.90
C ILE A 36 -0.44 -4.50 5.82
N LEU A 37 -0.49 -3.23 5.40
CA LEU A 37 -0.07 -2.11 6.25
C LEU A 37 -0.99 -1.97 7.48
N GLY A 38 -2.31 -2.09 7.29
CA GLY A 38 -3.30 -2.06 8.38
C GLY A 38 -3.03 -3.17 9.40
N GLN A 39 -2.73 -4.39 8.93
CA GLN A 39 -2.40 -5.52 9.80
C GLN A 39 -1.09 -5.29 10.58
N ARG A 40 -0.07 -4.70 9.97
CA ARG A 40 1.16 -4.31 10.69
C ARG A 40 0.88 -3.28 11.78
N LEU A 41 0.10 -2.26 11.47
CA LEU A 41 -0.23 -1.21 12.44
C LEU A 41 -1.09 -1.74 13.59
N SER A 42 -2.02 -2.68 13.33
CA SER A 42 -2.84 -3.29 14.38
C SER A 42 -2.03 -4.03 15.45
N GLN A 43 -0.82 -4.51 15.10
CA GLN A 43 0.08 -5.15 16.06
C GLN A 43 0.60 -4.22 17.16
N TRP A 44 0.40 -2.90 17.02
CA TRP A 44 0.74 -1.90 18.04
C TRP A 44 -0.30 -1.80 19.15
N ALA A 45 -1.52 -2.32 18.96
CA ALA A 45 -2.53 -2.31 20.00
C ALA A 45 -1.96 -2.86 21.32
N TYR A 46 -2.06 -2.08 22.39
CA TYR A 46 -1.48 -2.31 23.72
C TYR A 46 0.07 -2.27 23.79
N LYS A 47 0.76 -1.81 22.75
CA LYS A 47 2.22 -1.75 22.71
C LYS A 47 2.76 -0.34 22.41
N GLY A 48 1.86 0.62 22.19
CA GLY A 48 2.24 2.00 21.93
C GLY A 48 3.12 2.57 23.06
N PRO A 49 4.05 3.48 22.77
CA PRO A 49 4.94 4.06 23.78
C PRO A 49 4.19 4.82 24.88
N PHE A 50 3.00 5.29 24.58
CA PHE A 50 2.03 5.89 25.51
C PHE A 50 0.63 5.85 24.88
N LEU A 51 -0.40 6.11 25.69
CA LEU A 51 -1.81 5.89 25.34
C LEU A 51 -2.23 6.62 24.05
N GLU A 52 -1.80 7.86 23.87
CA GLU A 52 -2.18 8.69 22.73
C GLU A 52 -1.66 8.10 21.42
N GLU A 53 -0.45 7.52 21.40
CA GLU A 53 0.12 6.87 20.23
C GLU A 53 -0.47 5.49 19.98
N ASP A 54 -0.80 4.74 21.01
CA ASP A 54 -1.53 3.49 20.88
C ASP A 54 -2.87 3.71 20.18
N ILE A 55 -3.62 4.73 20.62
CA ILE A 55 -4.89 5.14 20.00
C ILE A 55 -4.67 5.65 18.57
N ALA A 56 -3.64 6.47 18.34
CA ALA A 56 -3.36 7.03 17.01
C ALA A 56 -3.04 5.92 16.01
N LEU A 57 -2.14 4.99 16.33
CA LEU A 57 -1.77 3.86 15.46
C LEU A 57 -2.95 2.92 15.22
N SER A 58 -3.77 2.67 16.24
CA SER A 58 -5.00 1.89 16.11
C SER A 58 -5.99 2.54 15.13
N ASN A 59 -6.18 3.87 15.21
CA ASN A 59 -7.04 4.60 14.29
C ASN A 59 -6.49 4.59 12.84
N ILE A 60 -5.18 4.79 12.67
CA ILE A 60 -4.54 4.69 11.34
C ILE A 60 -4.72 3.27 10.77
N SER A 61 -4.58 2.25 11.60
CA SER A 61 -4.85 0.86 11.21
C SER A 61 -6.31 0.67 10.73
N LEU A 62 -7.29 1.22 11.45
CA LEU A 62 -8.70 1.16 11.06
C LEU A 62 -8.98 1.88 9.74
N ASP A 63 -8.33 3.02 9.48
CA ASP A 63 -8.43 3.74 8.20
C ASP A 63 -7.86 2.88 7.06
N MET A 64 -6.73 2.17 7.30
CA MET A 64 -6.16 1.24 6.32
C MET A 64 -7.10 0.07 6.04
N PHE A 65 -7.69 -0.56 7.06
CA PHE A 65 -8.68 -1.62 6.88
C PHE A 65 -9.94 -1.13 6.15
N GLY A 66 -10.40 0.08 6.45
CA GLY A 66 -11.51 0.70 5.73
C GLY A 66 -11.22 0.88 4.24
N ARG A 67 -10.02 1.34 3.90
CA ARG A 67 -9.55 1.44 2.51
C ARG A 67 -9.40 0.06 1.86
N ALA A 68 -8.81 -0.89 2.54
CA ALA A 68 -8.65 -2.26 2.07
C ALA A 68 -10.01 -2.89 1.74
N ASN A 69 -10.98 -2.76 2.64
CA ASN A 69 -12.33 -3.31 2.42
C ASN A 69 -12.97 -2.74 1.15
N LEU A 70 -12.95 -1.41 0.96
CA LEU A 70 -13.53 -0.78 -0.22
C LEU A 70 -12.86 -1.26 -1.52
N LEU A 71 -11.53 -1.41 -1.53
CA LEU A 71 -10.77 -1.88 -2.69
C LEU A 71 -11.01 -3.38 -2.95
N LEU A 72 -11.01 -4.21 -1.92
CA LEU A 72 -11.21 -5.65 -2.06
C LEU A 72 -12.67 -5.98 -2.43
N GLU A 73 -13.68 -5.24 -1.93
CA GLU A 73 -15.06 -5.35 -2.40
C GLU A 73 -15.15 -4.99 -3.88
N TYR A 74 -14.48 -3.94 -4.30
CA TYR A 74 -14.45 -3.55 -5.71
C TYR A 74 -13.74 -4.63 -6.56
N ALA A 75 -12.58 -5.11 -6.15
CA ALA A 75 -11.88 -6.22 -6.82
C ALA A 75 -12.77 -7.47 -6.93
N ALA A 76 -13.47 -7.84 -5.86
CA ALA A 76 -14.39 -8.96 -5.85
C ALA A 76 -15.56 -8.78 -6.85
N SER A 77 -16.11 -7.57 -6.94
CA SER A 77 -17.16 -7.25 -7.92
C SER A 77 -16.67 -7.37 -9.37
N ILE A 78 -15.44 -6.94 -9.65
CA ILE A 78 -14.79 -7.08 -10.96
C ILE A 78 -14.56 -8.56 -11.29
N LYS A 79 -14.04 -9.33 -10.32
CA LYS A 79 -13.78 -10.77 -10.47
C LYS A 79 -15.06 -11.53 -10.80
N GLY A 80 -16.15 -11.21 -10.13
CA GLY A 80 -17.42 -11.93 -10.28
C GLY A 80 -17.41 -13.31 -9.61
N ASN A 81 -18.23 -14.23 -10.08
CA ASN A 81 -18.30 -15.62 -9.59
C ASN A 81 -18.54 -15.73 -8.07
N ASN A 82 -19.31 -14.80 -7.49
CA ASN A 82 -19.57 -14.69 -6.05
C ASN A 82 -18.31 -14.53 -5.19
N ALA A 83 -17.22 -14.00 -5.75
CA ALA A 83 -16.05 -13.67 -4.97
C ALA A 83 -16.38 -12.62 -3.90
N THR A 84 -15.73 -12.70 -2.76
CA THR A 84 -15.91 -11.77 -1.64
C THR A 84 -14.60 -11.11 -1.25
N ALA A 85 -14.67 -9.94 -0.62
CA ALA A 85 -13.51 -9.27 -0.05
C ALA A 85 -12.77 -10.16 0.96
N ASP A 86 -13.51 -10.88 1.80
CA ASP A 86 -12.95 -11.81 2.78
C ASP A 86 -12.17 -12.96 2.13
N GLU A 87 -12.65 -13.49 1.01
CA GLU A 87 -11.90 -14.51 0.27
C GLU A 87 -10.59 -13.94 -0.28
N LEU A 88 -10.63 -12.71 -0.79
CA LEU A 88 -9.43 -12.04 -1.28
C LEU A 88 -8.46 -11.70 -0.15
N ALA A 89 -8.95 -11.36 1.04
CA ALA A 89 -8.09 -11.07 2.19
C ALA A 89 -7.51 -12.33 2.85
N PHE A 90 -8.35 -13.37 3.08
CA PHE A 90 -8.01 -14.42 4.04
C PHE A 90 -7.74 -15.79 3.41
N LYS A 91 -7.96 -16.00 2.10
CA LYS A 91 -7.79 -17.32 1.48
C LYS A 91 -6.67 -17.40 0.45
N ARG A 92 -6.08 -16.28 0.03
CA ARG A 92 -4.95 -16.25 -0.91
C ARG A 92 -3.65 -16.70 -0.23
N ASN A 93 -2.78 -17.35 -1.00
CA ASN A 93 -1.45 -17.69 -0.57
C ASN A 93 -0.51 -16.48 -0.74
N GLU A 94 0.66 -16.55 -0.13
CA GLU A 94 1.65 -15.47 -0.11
C GLU A 94 1.95 -14.91 -1.52
N ARG A 95 2.22 -15.78 -2.51
CA ARG A 95 2.54 -15.37 -3.88
C ARG A 95 1.37 -14.81 -4.69
N GLU A 96 0.17 -14.85 -4.13
CA GLU A 96 -1.03 -14.26 -4.72
C GLU A 96 -1.30 -12.83 -4.20
N PHE A 97 -0.48 -12.36 -3.27
CA PHE A 97 -0.46 -10.97 -2.82
C PHE A 97 0.45 -10.13 -3.73
N SER A 98 0.10 -8.86 -3.88
CA SER A 98 0.80 -7.90 -4.74
C SER A 98 1.06 -6.58 -4.00
N ASN A 99 1.23 -6.63 -2.67
CA ASN A 99 1.60 -5.45 -1.90
C ASN A 99 3.06 -5.05 -2.13
N HIS A 100 3.36 -3.76 -2.01
CA HIS A 100 4.75 -3.30 -1.93
C HIS A 100 5.46 -3.94 -0.74
N ILE A 101 6.72 -4.33 -0.94
CA ILE A 101 7.56 -4.97 0.09
C ILE A 101 7.67 -4.10 1.35
N LEU A 102 7.69 -2.78 1.19
CA LEU A 102 7.74 -1.85 2.31
C LEU A 102 6.53 -2.00 3.25
N CYS A 103 5.33 -2.33 2.75
CA CYS A 103 4.13 -2.50 3.56
C CYS A 103 4.23 -3.66 4.55
N GLU A 104 4.96 -4.71 4.19
CA GLU A 104 5.06 -5.95 4.98
C GLU A 104 6.21 -5.96 5.99
N GLN A 105 7.09 -4.95 5.97
CA GLN A 105 8.22 -4.90 6.87
C GLN A 105 7.78 -4.91 8.34
N PRO A 106 8.52 -5.59 9.23
CA PRO A 106 8.16 -5.69 10.65
C PRO A 106 8.11 -4.31 11.32
N ASN A 107 7.34 -4.23 12.40
CA ASN A 107 7.20 -2.98 13.14
C ASN A 107 8.49 -2.53 13.82
N GLY A 108 9.39 -3.47 14.18
CA GLY A 108 10.60 -3.15 14.90
C GLY A 108 10.32 -2.35 16.19
N ASN A 109 11.07 -1.30 16.39
CA ASN A 109 10.77 -0.30 17.42
C ASN A 109 9.88 0.82 16.86
N PHE A 110 9.48 1.78 17.69
CA PHE A 110 8.60 2.86 17.28
C PHE A 110 9.18 3.73 16.14
N ALA A 111 10.50 3.93 16.09
CA ALA A 111 11.14 4.67 15.01
C ALA A 111 11.06 3.92 13.67
N ASP A 112 11.24 2.59 13.66
CA ASP A 112 11.11 1.76 12.44
C ASP A 112 9.68 1.90 11.87
N THR A 113 8.67 1.81 12.73
CA THR A 113 7.27 1.98 12.32
C THR A 113 6.99 3.37 11.79
N MET A 114 7.48 4.43 12.46
CA MET A 114 7.25 5.81 12.01
C MET A 114 7.94 6.11 10.68
N VAL A 115 9.14 5.58 10.44
CA VAL A 115 9.86 5.74 9.16
C VAL A 115 9.12 5.01 8.05
N ARG A 116 8.73 3.74 8.25
CA ARG A 116 7.92 3.01 7.27
C ARG A 116 6.65 3.77 6.93
N GLN A 117 5.92 4.22 7.96
CA GLN A 117 4.69 4.97 7.80
C GLN A 117 4.91 6.28 7.04
N PHE A 118 5.95 7.04 7.40
CA PHE A 118 6.27 8.30 6.74
C PHE A 118 6.54 8.14 5.24
N PHE A 119 7.33 7.14 4.85
CA PHE A 119 7.61 6.88 3.43
C PHE A 119 6.35 6.52 2.65
N LEU A 120 5.49 5.67 3.22
CA LEU A 120 4.23 5.25 2.62
C LEU A 120 3.19 6.37 2.61
N ASP A 121 3.06 7.16 3.69
CA ASP A 121 2.11 8.27 3.76
C ASP A 121 2.44 9.36 2.74
N ALA A 122 3.73 9.70 2.58
CA ALA A 122 4.18 10.65 1.58
C ALA A 122 3.84 10.16 0.16
N PHE A 123 4.08 8.88 -0.13
CA PHE A 123 3.72 8.26 -1.41
C PHE A 123 2.20 8.26 -1.62
N TYR A 124 1.44 7.73 -0.66
CA TYR A 124 -0.01 7.59 -0.83
C TYR A 124 -0.75 8.93 -0.87
N LYS A 125 -0.24 9.97 -0.20
CA LYS A 125 -0.82 11.31 -0.34
C LYS A 125 -0.77 11.78 -1.80
N LEU A 126 0.39 11.67 -2.45
CA LEU A 126 0.58 12.09 -3.83
C LEU A 126 -0.18 11.19 -4.82
N PHE A 127 -0.10 9.88 -4.60
CA PHE A 127 -0.78 8.87 -5.39
C PHE A 127 -2.30 9.09 -5.37
N LEU A 128 -2.91 9.19 -4.19
CA LEU A 128 -4.35 9.39 -4.04
C LEU A 128 -4.80 10.72 -4.62
N GLN A 129 -3.99 11.78 -4.50
CA GLN A 129 -4.28 13.07 -5.11
C GLN A 129 -4.38 12.95 -6.64
N LYS A 130 -3.53 12.18 -7.28
CA LYS A 130 -3.63 11.88 -8.72
C LYS A 130 -4.84 10.98 -9.02
N LEU A 131 -5.06 9.94 -8.20
CA LEU A 131 -6.12 8.97 -8.40
C LEU A 131 -7.53 9.58 -8.27
N THR A 132 -7.71 10.71 -7.58
CA THR A 132 -9.00 11.44 -7.57
C THR A 132 -9.47 11.84 -8.97
N ASN A 133 -8.56 11.93 -9.95
CA ASN A 133 -8.85 12.24 -11.34
C ASN A 133 -9.02 10.98 -12.21
N SER A 134 -9.10 9.80 -11.62
CA SER A 134 -9.34 8.56 -12.35
C SER A 134 -10.65 8.62 -13.15
N LYS A 135 -10.62 8.06 -14.36
CA LYS A 135 -11.84 7.80 -15.15
C LYS A 135 -12.76 6.77 -14.51
N ASP A 136 -12.23 5.93 -13.65
CA ASP A 136 -12.99 4.96 -12.87
C ASP A 136 -13.59 5.66 -11.66
N GLU A 137 -14.93 5.82 -11.67
CA GLU A 137 -15.64 6.55 -10.62
C GLU A 137 -15.49 5.91 -9.24
N GLN A 138 -15.40 4.57 -9.17
CA GLN A 138 -15.22 3.85 -7.91
C GLN A 138 -13.84 4.14 -7.29
N LEU A 139 -12.77 4.05 -8.10
CA LEU A 139 -11.41 4.40 -7.65
C LEU A 139 -11.30 5.88 -7.29
N SER A 140 -11.87 6.77 -8.09
CA SER A 140 -11.91 8.21 -7.79
C SER A 140 -12.61 8.48 -6.46
N GLY A 141 -13.77 7.85 -6.20
CA GLY A 141 -14.51 7.98 -4.95
C GLY A 141 -13.72 7.47 -3.72
N ILE A 142 -13.07 6.31 -3.85
CA ILE A 142 -12.21 5.75 -2.81
C ILE A 142 -11.03 6.71 -2.54
N ALA A 143 -10.39 7.24 -3.58
CA ALA A 143 -9.29 8.19 -3.44
C ALA A 143 -9.72 9.49 -2.73
N GLN A 144 -10.89 10.05 -3.07
CA GLN A 144 -11.43 11.27 -2.45
C GLN A 144 -11.71 11.11 -0.95
N LYS A 145 -12.13 9.93 -0.53
CA LYS A 145 -12.29 9.61 0.89
C LYS A 145 -10.92 9.47 1.56
N SER A 146 -10.06 8.61 1.02
CA SER A 146 -8.81 8.20 1.64
C SER A 146 -7.75 9.31 1.71
N ILE A 147 -7.77 10.30 0.81
CA ILE A 147 -6.79 11.40 0.83
C ILE A 147 -6.88 12.26 2.09
N LYS A 148 -8.07 12.39 2.67
CA LYS A 148 -8.26 13.17 3.92
C LYS A 148 -7.58 12.47 5.09
N GLU A 149 -7.78 11.16 5.20
CA GLU A 149 -7.16 10.30 6.20
C GLU A 149 -5.63 10.31 6.03
N THR A 150 -5.14 10.05 4.82
CA THR A 150 -3.70 10.01 4.51
C THR A 150 -3.00 11.36 4.74
N THR A 151 -3.69 12.48 4.55
CA THR A 151 -3.14 13.81 4.88
C THR A 151 -2.90 13.95 6.39
N TYR A 152 -3.78 13.39 7.22
CA TYR A 152 -3.56 13.33 8.66
C TYR A 152 -2.41 12.37 9.00
N HIS A 153 -2.37 11.18 8.38
CA HIS A 153 -1.31 10.20 8.60
C HIS A 153 0.08 10.78 8.30
N LEU A 154 0.24 11.44 7.16
CA LEU A 154 1.51 12.09 6.81
C LEU A 154 1.92 13.16 7.82
N ARG A 155 0.95 13.98 8.28
CA ARG A 155 1.23 14.99 9.32
C ARG A 155 1.66 14.34 10.64
N HIS A 156 1.07 13.20 10.99
CA HIS A 156 1.40 12.47 12.20
C HIS A 156 2.81 11.86 12.08
N SER A 157 3.07 11.08 11.03
CA SER A 157 4.35 10.40 10.84
C SER A 157 5.52 11.37 10.66
N SER A 158 5.37 12.42 9.84
CA SER A 158 6.43 13.43 9.64
C SER A 158 6.78 14.17 10.93
N LYS A 159 5.79 14.54 11.76
CA LYS A 159 6.06 15.16 13.06
C LYS A 159 6.83 14.26 14.02
N TRP A 160 6.56 12.96 13.96
CA TRP A 160 7.32 12.01 14.76
C TRP A 160 8.76 11.85 14.25
N ILE A 161 9.00 11.83 12.94
CA ILE A 161 10.35 11.83 12.38
C ILE A 161 11.12 13.04 12.85
N ILE A 162 10.55 14.25 12.77
CA ILE A 162 11.18 15.49 13.23
C ILE A 162 11.47 15.44 14.72
N ARG A 163 10.47 15.11 15.54
CA ARG A 163 10.61 15.06 17.00
C ARG A 163 11.66 14.06 17.47
N LEU A 164 11.74 12.89 16.85
CA LEU A 164 12.70 11.86 17.23
C LEU A 164 14.10 12.16 16.68
N GLY A 165 14.18 12.72 15.47
CA GLY A 165 15.45 13.08 14.83
C GLY A 165 16.16 14.26 15.51
N ASP A 166 15.44 15.30 15.87
CA ASP A 166 15.95 16.48 16.61
C ASP A 166 15.84 16.30 18.14
N GLY A 167 15.65 15.08 18.61
CA GLY A 167 15.46 14.76 20.02
C GLY A 167 16.79 14.42 20.72
N THR A 168 16.83 13.25 21.35
CA THR A 168 18.04 12.75 22.02
C THR A 168 18.97 12.05 21.02
N ALA A 169 20.25 11.90 21.36
CA ALA A 169 21.18 11.12 20.54
C ALA A 169 20.70 9.67 20.32
N GLU A 170 20.00 9.08 21.30
CA GLU A 170 19.43 7.74 21.18
C GLU A 170 18.27 7.70 20.17
N SER A 171 17.30 8.63 20.26
CA SER A 171 16.17 8.68 19.33
C SER A 171 16.64 8.99 17.91
N HIS A 172 17.57 9.94 17.75
CA HIS A 172 18.20 10.25 16.47
C HIS A 172 18.84 9.01 15.82
N ALA A 173 19.67 8.28 16.57
CA ALA A 173 20.33 7.08 16.07
C ALA A 173 19.33 6.00 15.67
N LYS A 174 18.22 5.81 16.41
CA LYS A 174 17.18 4.86 16.09
C LYS A 174 16.45 5.23 14.78
N VAL A 175 16.10 6.49 14.59
CA VAL A 175 15.43 6.93 13.35
C VAL A 175 16.37 6.85 12.17
N GLN A 176 17.64 7.29 12.31
CA GLN A 176 18.61 7.16 11.23
C GLN A 176 18.81 5.70 10.82
N SER A 177 18.94 4.78 11.80
CA SER A 177 19.04 3.35 11.53
C SER A 177 17.81 2.81 10.81
N ALA A 178 16.62 3.24 11.20
CA ALA A 178 15.37 2.84 10.54
C ALA A 178 15.33 3.33 9.08
N ILE A 179 15.75 4.58 8.83
CA ILE A 179 15.87 5.12 7.47
C ILE A 179 16.85 4.29 6.64
N ASP A 180 18.05 4.03 7.18
CA ASP A 180 19.10 3.27 6.49
C ASP A 180 18.62 1.85 6.11
N ASN A 181 17.85 1.20 6.99
CA ASN A 181 17.34 -0.17 6.78
C ASN A 181 16.14 -0.24 5.82
N LEU A 182 15.23 0.74 5.87
CA LEU A 182 14.00 0.70 5.09
C LEU A 182 14.12 1.39 3.72
N TRP A 183 15.17 2.18 3.51
CA TRP A 183 15.37 2.92 2.28
C TRP A 183 15.41 2.02 1.04
N MET A 184 15.98 0.84 1.17
CA MET A 184 16.12 -0.11 0.07
C MET A 184 14.79 -0.55 -0.56
N PHE A 185 13.67 -0.38 0.12
CA PHE A 185 12.33 -0.76 -0.35
C PHE A 185 11.56 0.41 -0.96
N THR A 186 12.12 1.63 -0.98
CA THR A 186 11.38 2.83 -1.41
C THR A 186 11.28 2.98 -2.92
N ASN A 187 12.25 2.48 -3.69
CA ASN A 187 12.25 2.62 -5.14
C ASN A 187 11.10 1.87 -5.81
N GLU A 188 10.72 0.73 -5.25
CA GLU A 188 9.59 -0.08 -5.74
C GLU A 188 8.28 0.73 -5.84
N LEU A 189 8.06 1.71 -4.96
CA LEU A 189 6.88 2.57 -4.97
C LEU A 189 6.70 3.32 -6.30
N PHE A 190 7.76 3.52 -7.05
CA PHE A 190 7.79 4.31 -8.30
C PHE A 190 7.99 3.46 -9.55
N GLU A 191 8.13 2.15 -9.40
CA GLU A 191 8.22 1.22 -10.52
C GLU A 191 6.84 1.05 -11.17
N ILE A 192 6.83 0.90 -12.50
CA ILE A 192 5.61 0.78 -13.29
C ILE A 192 5.68 -0.53 -14.07
N ASN A 193 4.81 -1.47 -13.73
CA ASN A 193 4.67 -2.73 -14.43
C ASN A 193 3.67 -2.62 -15.62
N GLU A 194 3.40 -3.72 -16.30
CA GLU A 194 2.49 -3.75 -17.46
C GLU A 194 1.02 -3.48 -17.05
N ILE A 195 0.62 -3.83 -15.83
CA ILE A 195 -0.73 -3.55 -15.30
C ILE A 195 -0.88 -2.04 -15.13
N ASP A 196 0.10 -1.40 -14.49
CA ASP A 196 0.10 0.05 -14.26
C ASP A 196 0.08 0.81 -15.59
N LYS A 197 0.93 0.42 -16.57
CA LYS A 197 0.96 1.01 -17.91
C LYS A 197 -0.40 0.91 -18.60
N GLY A 198 -1.05 -0.25 -18.50
CA GLY A 198 -2.40 -0.45 -19.03
C GLY A 198 -3.41 0.49 -18.39
N MET A 199 -3.41 0.61 -17.08
CA MET A 199 -4.32 1.48 -16.34
C MET A 199 -4.06 2.97 -16.57
N VAL A 200 -2.79 3.38 -16.68
CA VAL A 200 -2.42 4.76 -17.04
C VAL A 200 -2.89 5.11 -18.45
N LYS A 201 -2.72 4.22 -19.41
CA LYS A 201 -3.19 4.39 -20.80
C LYS A 201 -4.70 4.62 -20.86
N GLU A 202 -5.47 3.88 -20.07
CA GLU A 202 -6.93 4.03 -19.97
C GLU A 202 -7.36 5.25 -19.12
N LYS A 203 -6.43 5.98 -18.52
CA LYS A 203 -6.66 7.10 -17.59
C LYS A 203 -7.38 6.68 -16.30
N ILE A 204 -7.18 5.44 -15.89
CA ILE A 204 -7.72 4.86 -14.65
C ILE A 204 -6.66 4.90 -13.55
N GLY A 205 -5.45 4.45 -13.84
CA GLY A 205 -4.33 4.37 -12.91
C GLY A 205 -3.48 5.64 -12.86
N VAL A 206 -2.51 5.63 -11.95
CA VAL A 206 -1.54 6.70 -11.73
C VAL A 206 -0.17 6.25 -12.23
N ASP A 207 0.50 7.11 -12.98
CA ASP A 207 1.93 6.96 -13.27
C ASP A 207 2.74 7.31 -12.03
N CYS A 208 3.14 6.29 -11.26
CA CYS A 208 3.88 6.45 -10.01
C CYS A 208 5.25 7.10 -10.23
N SER A 209 5.89 6.92 -11.39
CA SER A 209 7.17 7.57 -11.69
C SER A 209 7.06 9.09 -11.70
N SER A 210 5.88 9.62 -12.08
CA SER A 210 5.61 11.04 -12.18
C SER A 210 5.54 11.78 -10.84
N ILE A 211 5.36 11.06 -9.73
CA ILE A 211 5.26 11.64 -8.38
C ILE A 211 6.56 11.52 -7.58
N LYS A 212 7.58 10.84 -8.13
CA LYS A 212 8.83 10.58 -7.41
C LYS A 212 9.54 11.87 -6.99
N ALA A 213 9.68 12.85 -7.87
CA ALA A 213 10.37 14.10 -7.56
C ALA A 213 9.67 14.89 -6.43
N GLU A 214 8.33 14.88 -6.39
CA GLU A 214 7.56 15.53 -5.33
C GLU A 214 7.68 14.76 -4.01
N TRP A 215 7.69 13.43 -4.05
CA TRP A 215 7.98 12.58 -2.90
C TRP A 215 9.38 12.84 -2.35
N ASP A 216 10.39 12.87 -3.22
CA ASP A 216 11.78 13.18 -2.85
C ASP A 216 11.86 14.52 -2.10
N ASN A 217 11.18 15.56 -2.56
CA ASN A 217 11.15 16.85 -1.89
C ASN A 217 10.52 16.78 -0.49
N ILE A 218 9.38 16.07 -0.34
CA ILE A 218 8.73 15.88 0.97
C ILE A 218 9.69 15.17 1.95
N ILE A 219 10.38 14.13 1.46
CA ILE A 219 11.33 13.39 2.29
C ILE A 219 12.50 14.29 2.70
N ASP A 220 13.12 14.99 1.74
CA ASP A 220 14.29 15.84 2.01
C ASP A 220 13.96 16.97 2.99
N ASP A 221 12.81 17.63 2.84
CA ASP A 221 12.38 18.70 3.74
C ASP A 221 12.24 18.18 5.18
N VAL A 222 11.60 17.03 5.38
CA VAL A 222 11.41 16.44 6.71
C VAL A 222 12.72 15.95 7.30
N LEU A 223 13.58 15.30 6.50
CA LEU A 223 14.88 14.82 6.99
C LEU A 223 15.80 15.98 7.36
N ALA A 224 15.81 17.06 6.58
CA ALA A 224 16.59 18.26 6.89
C ALA A 224 16.14 18.90 8.21
N GLU A 225 14.82 19.06 8.42
CA GLU A 225 14.28 19.58 9.69
C GLU A 225 14.61 18.66 10.87
N ALA A 226 14.61 17.34 10.63
CA ALA A 226 14.93 16.31 11.63
C ALA A 226 16.44 16.11 11.86
N THR A 227 17.32 16.83 11.17
CA THR A 227 18.78 16.66 11.21
C THR A 227 19.25 15.26 10.79
N LEU A 228 18.45 14.57 9.98
CA LEU A 228 18.68 13.22 9.46
C LEU A 228 19.17 13.29 7.99
N ARG A 229 19.64 12.16 7.48
CA ARG A 229 20.17 12.10 6.12
C ARG A 229 19.61 10.91 5.34
N ARG A 230 19.54 11.04 4.02
CA ARG A 230 19.31 9.91 3.11
C ARG A 230 20.50 8.98 3.09
N PRO A 231 20.29 7.66 3.00
CA PRO A 231 21.36 6.72 2.71
C PRO A 231 21.93 6.95 1.30
N GLU A 232 23.25 6.81 1.16
CA GLU A 232 23.93 6.84 -0.12
C GLU A 232 24.17 5.40 -0.63
N ASN A 233 24.07 5.21 -1.96
CA ASN A 233 24.44 3.95 -2.65
C ASN A 233 23.76 2.70 -2.08
N THR A 234 22.50 2.79 -1.66
CA THR A 234 21.72 1.64 -1.18
C THR A 234 21.32 0.74 -2.33
N HIS A 235 21.51 -0.57 -2.19
CA HIS A 235 20.90 -1.54 -3.07
C HIS A 235 19.38 -1.45 -2.93
N MET A 236 18.65 -1.40 -4.07
CA MET A 236 17.20 -1.34 -4.07
C MET A 236 16.61 -2.72 -4.30
N THR A 237 15.54 -3.03 -3.57
CA THR A 237 14.80 -4.29 -3.63
C THR A 237 13.40 -4.02 -4.13
N SER A 238 12.92 -4.87 -5.03
CA SER A 238 11.58 -4.82 -5.61
C SER A 238 11.07 -6.24 -5.89
N GLY A 239 9.81 -6.36 -6.28
CA GLY A 239 9.17 -7.62 -6.68
C GLY A 239 7.84 -7.91 -5.98
N GLY A 240 7.42 -7.12 -5.01
CA GLY A 240 6.15 -7.31 -4.31
C GLY A 240 4.95 -7.31 -5.26
N ARG A 241 4.97 -6.44 -6.26
CA ARG A 241 3.94 -6.40 -7.32
C ARG A 241 3.89 -7.68 -8.19
N GLU A 242 4.95 -8.48 -8.19
CA GLU A 242 5.05 -9.77 -8.89
C GLU A 242 4.93 -10.97 -7.94
N GLY A 243 4.50 -10.77 -6.69
CA GLY A 243 4.36 -11.84 -5.70
C GLY A 243 5.68 -12.35 -5.13
N ILE A 244 6.75 -11.54 -5.21
CA ILE A 244 8.04 -11.82 -4.58
C ILE A 244 8.12 -11.01 -3.30
N HIS A 245 8.00 -11.70 -2.18
CA HIS A 245 7.90 -11.09 -0.86
C HIS A 245 9.05 -11.50 0.06
N THR A 246 9.21 -10.75 1.15
CA THR A 246 10.10 -11.16 2.24
C THR A 246 9.42 -12.22 3.09
N GLU A 247 10.18 -12.95 3.91
CA GLU A 247 9.64 -13.93 4.87
C GLU A 247 8.60 -13.33 5.82
N HIS A 248 8.63 -12.02 5.99
CA HIS A 248 7.75 -11.28 6.89
C HIS A 248 6.27 -11.34 6.47
N LEU A 249 5.97 -11.44 5.16
CA LEU A 249 4.61 -11.58 4.69
C LEU A 249 4.03 -12.93 5.10
N GLY A 250 4.79 -14.02 4.92
CA GLY A 250 4.34 -15.36 5.29
C GLY A 250 3.98 -15.48 6.78
N HIS A 251 4.80 -14.90 7.66
CA HIS A 251 4.51 -14.83 9.09
C HIS A 251 3.22 -14.04 9.38
N LEU A 252 3.08 -12.86 8.76
CA LEU A 252 1.91 -12.01 8.93
C LEU A 252 0.61 -12.71 8.48
N LEU A 253 0.64 -13.36 7.31
CA LEU A 253 -0.50 -14.09 6.78
C LEU A 253 -0.86 -15.30 7.63
N SER A 254 0.13 -15.98 8.21
CA SER A 254 -0.12 -17.12 9.12
C SER A 254 -0.95 -16.69 10.32
N ASP A 255 -0.69 -15.52 10.89
CA ASP A 255 -1.47 -14.98 12.01
C ASP A 255 -2.85 -14.50 11.54
N MET A 256 -2.88 -13.71 10.45
CA MET A 256 -4.09 -13.07 9.95
C MET A 256 -5.12 -14.06 9.41
N GLN A 257 -4.69 -15.10 8.72
CA GLN A 257 -5.55 -16.04 7.99
C GLN A 257 -5.90 -17.31 8.79
N TYR A 258 -5.28 -17.51 9.95
CA TYR A 258 -5.39 -18.79 10.69
C TYR A 258 -6.85 -19.21 10.94
N LEU A 259 -7.66 -18.35 11.51
CA LEU A 259 -9.04 -18.69 11.88
C LEU A 259 -9.91 -19.03 10.67
N GLN A 260 -9.83 -18.24 9.61
CA GLN A 260 -10.61 -18.42 8.40
C GLN A 260 -10.21 -19.68 7.62
N ARG A 261 -8.95 -20.08 7.71
CA ARG A 261 -8.45 -21.32 7.11
C ARG A 261 -8.72 -22.54 7.96
N ALA A 262 -8.60 -22.43 9.29
CA ALA A 262 -8.84 -23.54 10.22
C ALA A 262 -10.33 -23.89 10.38
N TYR A 263 -11.21 -22.88 10.23
CA TYR A 263 -12.66 -23.04 10.42
C TYR A 263 -13.44 -22.50 9.21
N PRO A 264 -13.33 -23.14 8.03
CA PRO A 264 -13.97 -22.66 6.82
C PRO A 264 -15.50 -22.69 6.99
N GLY A 265 -16.15 -21.57 6.66
CA GLY A 265 -17.61 -21.42 6.77
C GLY A 265 -18.13 -21.01 8.15
N ALA A 266 -17.26 -20.80 9.13
CA ALA A 266 -17.65 -20.20 10.40
C ALA A 266 -18.13 -18.74 10.16
N LYS A 267 -19.11 -18.33 10.96
CA LYS A 267 -19.61 -16.94 11.00
C LYS A 267 -19.12 -16.31 12.30
N TRP A 268 -18.51 -15.17 12.18
CA TRP A 268 -17.91 -14.41 13.28
C TRP A 268 -18.75 -13.19 13.62
#